data_e1f989c5bb913a8ab2d31a0001c645f1
#
_entry.id   e1f989c5bb913a8ab2d31a0001c645f1
#
_cell.length_a   1.000
_cell.length_b   1.000
_cell.length_c   1.000
_cell.angle_alpha   90.00
_cell.angle_beta   90.00
_cell.angle_gamma   90.00
#
_symmetry.space_group_name_H-M   'P 1'
#
loop_
_entity.id
_entity.type
_entity.pdbx_description
1 polymer ?
#
loop_
_entity_poly.entity_id
_entity_poly.type
_entity_poly.pdbx_seq_one_letter_code
_entity_poly.pdbx_strand_id
1 'polypeptide(L)'
;LMLKSHSGAIVNVSSMWGQLGASCEIAYSMSKAAVIGLSRSLAQELAPSGITVNCVCPGIIDTRMNSMFEKSELEEEVPIGRLGTAEEVADAIYFLSQNKYITSQILGVNGGIV
;
A
#
# COMPACT_ATOMS: atom_id res chain seq x y z
N LEU A 1 18.68 -4.78 14.50
CA LEU A 1 19.07 -3.38 14.64
C LEU A 1 17.94 -2.53 15.24
N MET A 2 16.75 -2.61 14.66
CA MET A 2 15.57 -1.91 15.19
C MET A 2 15.19 -2.41 16.58
N LEU A 3 15.27 -3.70 16.83
CA LEU A 3 14.96 -4.27 18.14
C LEU A 3 15.89 -3.75 19.22
N LYS A 4 17.18 -3.59 18.91
CA LYS A 4 18.14 -3.04 19.86
C LYS A 4 17.85 -1.59 20.23
N SER A 5 17.46 -0.79 19.26
CA SER A 5 17.19 0.64 19.49
C SER A 5 15.78 0.91 20.00
N HIS A 6 14.90 -0.08 20.04
CA HIS A 6 13.47 0.07 20.33
C HIS A 6 12.82 1.16 19.47
N SER A 7 13.23 1.23 18.21
CA SER A 7 12.73 2.24 17.27
C SER A 7 12.88 1.73 15.84
N GLY A 8 11.93 2.09 15.02
CA GLY A 8 11.95 1.78 13.61
C GLY A 8 10.58 1.82 12.99
N ALA A 9 10.56 1.82 11.68
CA ALA A 9 9.34 1.79 10.89
C ALA A 9 9.52 0.86 9.70
N ILE A 10 8.54 0.02 9.49
CA ILE A 10 8.46 -0.87 8.33
C ILE A 10 7.19 -0.48 7.58
N VAL A 11 7.31 -0.20 6.30
CA VAL A 11 6.16 0.06 5.44
C VAL A 11 6.21 -0.92 4.28
N ASN A 12 5.29 -1.86 4.27
CA ASN A 12 5.17 -2.83 3.20
C ASN A 12 4.26 -2.27 2.09
N VAL A 13 4.49 -2.72 0.87
CA VAL A 13 3.68 -2.29 -0.28
C VAL A 13 2.93 -3.50 -0.81
N SER A 14 1.61 -3.43 -0.74
CA SER A 14 0.70 -4.41 -1.31
C SER A 14 0.07 -3.82 -2.58
N SER A 15 -1.22 -3.98 -2.73
CA SER A 15 -1.98 -3.51 -3.89
C SER A 15 -3.45 -3.42 -3.50
N MET A 16 -4.20 -2.60 -4.21
CA MET A 16 -5.66 -2.62 -4.09
C MET A 16 -6.23 -4.02 -4.37
N TRP A 17 -5.55 -4.82 -5.21
CA TRP A 17 -5.97 -6.20 -5.49
C TRP A 17 -5.79 -7.14 -4.31
N GLY A 18 -4.92 -6.79 -3.36
CA GLY A 18 -4.83 -7.49 -2.08
C GLY A 18 -6.02 -7.19 -1.16
N GLN A 19 -6.65 -6.04 -1.36
CA GLN A 19 -7.85 -5.64 -0.61
C GLN A 19 -9.13 -6.16 -1.26
N LEU A 20 -9.23 -6.13 -2.58
CA LEU A 20 -10.44 -6.47 -3.33
C LEU A 20 -10.41 -7.84 -3.99
N GLY A 21 -9.24 -8.29 -4.41
CA GLY A 21 -9.14 -9.41 -5.33
C GLY A 21 -9.47 -8.98 -6.76
N ALA A 22 -8.83 -9.58 -7.73
CA ALA A 22 -9.03 -9.28 -9.14
C ALA A 22 -9.28 -10.56 -9.93
N SER A 23 -10.28 -10.51 -10.81
CA SER A 23 -10.53 -11.59 -11.74
C SER A 23 -9.31 -11.81 -12.64
N CYS A 24 -8.98 -13.05 -12.91
CA CYS A 24 -7.80 -13.46 -13.69
C CYS A 24 -6.45 -13.17 -13.04
N GLU A 25 -6.45 -12.77 -11.76
CA GLU A 25 -5.25 -12.41 -11.00
C GLU A 25 -5.23 -13.09 -9.63
N ILE A 26 -5.61 -14.37 -9.58
CA ILE A 26 -5.73 -15.10 -8.30
C ILE A 26 -4.41 -15.14 -7.55
N ALA A 27 -3.34 -15.57 -8.21
CA ALA A 27 -2.03 -15.69 -7.56
C ALA A 27 -1.50 -14.33 -7.10
N TYR A 28 -1.62 -13.31 -7.92
CA TYR A 28 -1.20 -11.95 -7.58
C TYR A 28 -2.00 -11.40 -6.40
N SER A 29 -3.33 -11.50 -6.48
CA SER A 29 -4.23 -11.03 -5.40
C SER A 29 -3.95 -11.76 -4.10
N MET A 30 -3.74 -13.06 -4.16
CA MET A 30 -3.41 -13.88 -2.98
C MET A 30 -2.08 -13.44 -2.37
N SER A 31 -1.05 -13.24 -3.17
CA SER A 31 0.26 -12.81 -2.68
C SER A 31 0.18 -11.42 -2.03
N LYS A 32 -0.59 -10.51 -2.60
CA LYS A 32 -0.75 -9.16 -2.06
C LYS A 32 -1.62 -9.14 -0.80
N ALA A 33 -2.62 -10.01 -0.71
CA ALA A 33 -3.40 -10.19 0.52
C ALA A 33 -2.52 -10.77 1.64
N ALA A 34 -1.59 -11.65 1.29
CA ALA A 34 -0.63 -12.19 2.26
C ALA A 34 0.26 -11.09 2.85
N VAL A 35 0.68 -10.11 2.05
CA VAL A 35 1.46 -8.97 2.55
C VAL A 35 0.65 -8.15 3.56
N ILE A 36 -0.65 -7.98 3.34
CA ILE A 36 -1.54 -7.31 4.29
C ILE A 36 -1.61 -8.08 5.60
N GLY A 37 -1.82 -9.39 5.54
CA GLY A 37 -1.87 -10.25 6.72
C GLY A 37 -0.55 -10.24 7.49
N LEU A 38 0.57 -10.34 6.77
CA LEU A 38 1.90 -10.25 7.34
C LEU A 38 2.10 -8.92 8.09
N SER A 39 1.72 -7.82 7.46
CA SER A 39 1.87 -6.48 8.05
C SER A 39 1.12 -6.33 9.35
N ARG A 40 -0.12 -6.81 9.41
CA ARG A 40 -0.94 -6.76 10.62
C ARG A 40 -0.35 -7.62 11.73
N SER A 41 0.05 -8.84 11.43
CA SER A 41 0.61 -9.76 12.42
C SER A 41 1.95 -9.28 12.95
N LEU A 42 2.81 -8.84 12.05
CA LEU A 42 4.13 -8.31 12.41
C LEU A 42 4.02 -7.04 13.26
N ALA A 43 3.03 -6.19 12.97
CA ALA A 43 2.77 -5.00 13.76
C ALA A 43 2.45 -5.34 15.21
N GLN A 44 1.65 -6.37 15.44
CA GLN A 44 1.31 -6.80 16.80
C GLN A 44 2.53 -7.33 17.54
N GLU A 45 3.38 -8.08 16.86
CA GLU A 45 4.60 -8.62 17.48
C GLU A 45 5.62 -7.54 17.81
N LEU A 46 5.77 -6.52 16.96
CA LEU A 46 6.83 -5.53 17.08
C LEU A 46 6.39 -4.25 17.83
N ALA A 47 5.09 -4.05 18.04
CA ALA A 47 4.60 -2.85 18.73
C ALA A 47 5.23 -2.66 20.11
N PRO A 48 5.35 -3.71 20.97
CA PRO A 48 6.00 -3.54 22.29
C PRO A 48 7.47 -3.13 22.19
N SER A 49 8.10 -3.35 21.05
CA SER A 49 9.50 -2.94 20.81
C SER A 49 9.63 -1.55 20.21
N GLY A 50 8.51 -0.80 20.10
CA GLY A 50 8.53 0.56 19.55
C GLY A 50 8.71 0.62 18.04
N ILE A 51 8.44 -0.48 17.33
CA ILE A 51 8.57 -0.56 15.88
C ILE A 51 7.18 -0.53 15.27
N THR A 52 6.95 0.37 14.34
CA THR A 52 5.68 0.44 13.59
C THR A 52 5.76 -0.38 12.32
N VAL A 53 4.66 -1.04 11.98
CA VAL A 53 4.54 -1.80 10.73
C VAL A 53 3.20 -1.44 10.09
N ASN A 54 3.26 -0.86 8.91
CA ASN A 54 2.08 -0.47 8.14
C ASN A 54 2.20 -0.98 6.72
N CYS A 55 1.11 -0.93 5.99
CA CYS A 55 1.05 -1.38 4.61
C CYS A 55 0.37 -0.32 3.76
N VAL A 56 0.95 -0.02 2.60
CA VAL A 56 0.35 0.86 1.60
C VAL A 56 -0.18 0.00 0.46
N CYS A 57 -1.40 0.27 0.03
CA CYS A 57 -2.05 -0.44 -1.06
C CYS A 57 -2.32 0.54 -2.21
N PRO A 58 -1.38 0.69 -3.17
CA PRO A 58 -1.60 1.55 -4.31
C PRO A 58 -2.71 1.02 -5.22
N GLY A 59 -3.47 1.94 -5.80
CA GLY A 59 -4.40 1.62 -6.87
C GLY A 59 -3.72 1.67 -8.23
N ILE A 60 -4.39 2.28 -9.20
CA ILE A 60 -3.85 2.42 -10.55
C ILE A 60 -2.92 3.63 -10.59
N ILE A 61 -1.64 3.37 -10.77
CA ILE A 61 -0.60 4.39 -10.76
C ILE A 61 -0.10 4.62 -12.19
N ASP A 62 0.06 5.89 -12.54
CA ASP A 62 0.55 6.27 -13.85
C ASP A 62 2.00 5.84 -14.02
N THR A 63 2.22 4.92 -14.94
CA THR A 63 3.54 4.46 -15.31
C THR A 63 3.80 4.85 -16.76
N ARG A 64 5.07 5.06 -17.11
CA ARG A 64 5.45 5.41 -18.48
C ARG A 64 5.18 4.33 -19.52
N MET A 65 4.76 3.15 -19.06
CA MET A 65 4.51 2.00 -19.93
C MET A 65 3.12 1.97 -20.53
N ASN A 66 2.19 2.79 -20.01
CA ASN A 66 0.82 2.83 -20.51
C ASN A 66 0.70 3.81 -21.70
N SER A 67 -0.01 3.40 -22.76
CA SER A 67 -0.35 4.29 -23.84
C SER A 67 -1.39 5.33 -23.38
N MET A 68 -1.50 6.45 -24.11
CA MET A 68 -2.52 7.48 -23.78
C MET A 68 -3.94 6.92 -23.85
N PHE A 69 -4.18 5.99 -24.75
CA PHE A 69 -5.49 5.33 -24.91
C PHE A 69 -5.80 4.45 -23.68
N GLU A 70 -4.86 3.61 -23.29
CA GLU A 70 -5.00 2.78 -22.09
C GLU A 70 -5.17 3.64 -20.84
N LYS A 71 -4.40 4.71 -20.74
CA LYS A 71 -4.50 5.66 -19.63
C LYS A 71 -5.90 6.26 -19.53
N SER A 72 -6.47 6.67 -20.64
CA SER A 72 -7.81 7.26 -20.68
C SER A 72 -8.88 6.27 -20.20
N GLU A 73 -8.80 5.01 -20.62
CA GLU A 73 -9.70 3.97 -20.16
C GLU A 73 -9.56 3.69 -18.66
N LEU A 74 -8.33 3.65 -18.17
CA LEU A 74 -8.05 3.42 -16.76
C LEU A 74 -8.54 4.57 -15.88
N GLU A 75 -8.42 5.80 -16.34
CA GLU A 75 -8.90 6.98 -15.61
C GLU A 75 -10.41 6.93 -15.34
N GLU A 76 -11.19 6.33 -16.25
CA GLU A 76 -12.63 6.18 -16.08
C GLU A 76 -12.98 5.25 -14.92
N GLU A 77 -12.10 4.33 -14.57
CA GLU A 77 -12.32 3.40 -13.47
C GLU A 77 -12.05 4.02 -12.10
N VAL A 78 -11.36 5.16 -12.06
CA VAL A 78 -10.96 5.79 -10.81
C VAL A 78 -11.96 6.88 -10.42
N PRO A 79 -12.61 6.78 -9.26
CA PRO A 79 -13.61 7.79 -8.85
C PRO A 79 -13.10 9.22 -8.87
N ILE A 80 -11.84 9.46 -8.48
CA ILE A 80 -11.27 10.82 -8.52
C ILE A 80 -10.98 11.31 -9.95
N GLY A 81 -11.04 10.42 -10.95
CA GLY A 81 -10.96 10.78 -12.36
C GLY A 81 -9.57 10.86 -12.97
N ARG A 82 -8.55 10.45 -12.23
CA ARG A 82 -7.17 10.39 -12.73
C ARG A 82 -6.41 9.24 -12.10
N LEU A 83 -5.32 8.85 -12.71
CA LEU A 83 -4.40 7.87 -12.12
C LEU A 83 -3.58 8.54 -11.00
N GLY A 84 -3.13 7.74 -10.06
CA GLY A 84 -2.20 8.21 -9.04
C GLY A 84 -0.80 8.37 -9.60
N THR A 85 0.05 9.10 -8.90
CA THR A 85 1.46 9.26 -9.25
C THR A 85 2.34 8.46 -8.29
N ALA A 86 3.53 8.12 -8.74
CA ALA A 86 4.52 7.45 -7.89
C ALA A 86 4.84 8.30 -6.66
N GLU A 87 4.89 9.62 -6.83
CA GLU A 87 5.14 10.57 -5.74
C GLU A 87 4.05 10.54 -4.69
N GLU A 88 2.80 10.38 -5.08
CA GLU A 88 1.67 10.30 -4.14
C GLU A 88 1.77 9.03 -3.28
N VAL A 89 2.19 7.92 -3.86
CA VAL A 89 2.45 6.69 -3.11
C VAL A 89 3.64 6.86 -2.18
N ALA A 90 4.71 7.47 -2.67
CA ALA A 90 5.93 7.74 -1.88
C ALA A 90 5.63 8.65 -0.69
N ASP A 91 4.79 9.68 -0.87
CA ASP A 91 4.38 10.58 0.20
C ASP A 91 3.65 9.83 1.32
N ALA A 92 2.77 8.89 0.95
CA ALA A 92 2.06 8.06 1.93
C ALA A 92 3.02 7.17 2.71
N ILE A 93 3.98 6.56 2.02
CA ILE A 93 5.02 5.71 2.65
C ILE A 93 5.85 6.55 3.62
N TYR A 94 6.29 7.71 3.19
CA TYR A 94 7.08 8.61 4.03
C TYR A 94 6.31 9.04 5.29
N PHE A 95 5.05 9.44 5.11
CA PHE A 95 4.19 9.83 6.23
C PHE A 95 4.09 8.70 7.27
N LEU A 96 3.83 7.48 6.83
CA LEU A 96 3.74 6.34 7.74
C LEU A 96 5.07 6.04 8.42
N SER A 97 6.19 6.24 7.73
CA SER A 97 7.52 6.01 8.31
C SER A 97 7.88 7.01 9.41
N GLN A 98 7.28 8.19 9.40
CA GLN A 98 7.57 9.26 10.35
C GLN A 98 6.64 9.31 11.56
N ASN A 99 5.42 8.79 11.43
CA ASN A 99 4.44 8.85 12.51
C ASN A 99 4.60 7.65 13.43
N LYS A 100 5.04 7.91 14.66
CA LYS A 100 5.37 6.86 15.65
C LYS A 100 4.16 6.29 16.37
N TYR A 101 2.97 6.82 16.14
CA TYR A 101 1.76 6.35 16.78
C TYR A 101 0.82 5.63 15.82
N ILE A 102 1.23 5.45 14.57
CA ILE A 102 0.48 4.69 13.57
C ILE A 102 1.18 3.37 13.35
N THR A 103 0.48 2.27 13.62
CA THR A 103 0.96 0.92 13.33
C THR A 103 -0.23 0.02 13.04
N SER A 104 -0.01 -1.09 12.36
CA SER A 104 -1.04 -2.07 11.97
C SER A 104 -2.09 -1.50 11.01
N GLN A 105 -1.77 -0.44 10.29
CA GLN A 105 -2.73 0.19 9.37
C GLN A 105 -2.47 -0.22 7.93
N ILE A 106 -3.57 -0.34 7.21
CA ILE A 106 -3.57 -0.66 5.78
C ILE A 106 -4.13 0.57 5.07
N LEU A 107 -3.26 1.30 4.40
CA LEU A 107 -3.61 2.57 3.78
C LEU A 107 -3.76 2.42 2.28
N GLY A 108 -4.95 2.62 1.78
CA GLY A 108 -5.22 2.67 0.35
C GLY A 108 -4.82 4.01 -0.25
N VAL A 109 -4.12 3.98 -1.37
CA VAL A 109 -3.77 5.17 -2.15
C VAL A 109 -4.29 4.91 -3.57
N ASN A 110 -5.60 5.10 -3.77
CA ASN A 110 -6.28 4.51 -4.92
C ASN A 110 -7.36 5.40 -5.57
N GLY A 111 -7.46 6.64 -5.16
CA GLY A 111 -8.43 7.58 -5.76
C GLY A 111 -9.89 7.21 -5.53
N GLY A 112 -10.17 6.32 -4.59
CA GLY A 112 -11.53 5.95 -4.21
C GLY A 112 -12.03 4.62 -4.77
N ILE A 113 -11.17 3.83 -5.41
CA ILE A 113 -11.57 2.51 -5.96
C ILE A 113 -11.96 1.55 -4.82
N VAL A 114 -11.28 1.64 -3.71
CA VAL A 114 -11.55 0.79 -2.55
C VAL A 114 -12.14 1.59 -1.40
#